data_280543a765e6ebe3a1712d2bb6c5dae1
#
_entry.id   280543a765e6ebe3a1712d2bb6c5dae1
#
_cell.length_a   1.000
_cell.length_b   1.000
_cell.length_c   1.000
_cell.angle_alpha   90.00
_cell.angle_beta   90.00
_cell.angle_gamma   90.00
#
_symmetry.space_group_name_H-M   'P 1'
#
loop_
_entity.id
_entity.type
_entity.pdbx_description
1 polymer ?
#
loop_
_entity_poly.entity_id
_entity_poly.type
_entity_poly.pdbx_seq_one_letter_code
_entity_poly.pdbx_strand_id
1 'polypeptide(L)'
;GIQSAARGYFDRDVESLSLSQIAFLCAIPNNPTLYDPVTNKDNTVSRRDRILKNMLDDGKISQMDYAQAVAEQITLNRPQALAKNDYVETYTYYCATRALMEQQGFVFHEDFKTDEEQQAYEDTYSALYSECQKKLYTGGYRIYTSIDLSMQDGLQQSVNDTLSGYTGVNDEGVYELQASAVCIDNDNGYVRAVVGGRSQEFPGYTLNRAYQSFRQPGSAIKPLTVYTPSFEQNYTPDSIVTDEPIEDGPRNANGTYLGEITVRTAVEKSVNTIAWKLYDQLTPDKGLSYLKAMNFSRISPSDYRLATALGGFTNGVSALEMASGFATIENDGYYRTPTC
;
A
#
# COMPACT_ATOMS: atom_id res chain seq x y z
N GLY A 1 2.88 13.98 -20.83
CA GLY A 1 3.11 14.60 -22.16
C GLY A 1 1.81 15.09 -22.80
N ILE A 2 1.83 15.47 -24.09
CA ILE A 2 0.68 16.07 -24.76
C ILE A 2 -0.54 15.12 -24.80
N GLN A 3 -0.33 13.82 -24.93
CA GLN A 3 -1.39 12.82 -24.88
C GLN A 3 -2.14 12.82 -23.54
N SER A 4 -1.40 12.89 -22.43
CA SER A 4 -2.00 12.97 -21.08
C SER A 4 -2.76 14.28 -20.88
N ALA A 5 -2.26 15.40 -21.44
CA ALA A 5 -2.94 16.68 -21.41
C ALA A 5 -4.24 16.65 -22.25
N ALA A 6 -4.20 16.03 -23.43
CA ALA A 6 -5.37 15.85 -24.29
C ALA A 6 -6.49 15.09 -23.57
N ARG A 7 -6.15 13.98 -22.91
CA ARG A 7 -7.10 13.21 -22.10
C ARG A 7 -7.54 13.97 -20.84
N GLY A 8 -6.63 14.64 -20.16
CA GLY A 8 -6.93 15.35 -18.91
C GLY A 8 -7.78 16.62 -19.07
N TYR A 9 -7.70 17.30 -20.20
CA TYR A 9 -8.43 18.55 -20.42
C TYR A 9 -9.61 18.41 -21.40
N PHE A 10 -9.56 17.42 -22.31
CA PHE A 10 -10.57 17.27 -23.37
C PHE A 10 -11.23 15.88 -23.40
N ASP A 11 -10.74 14.92 -22.59
CA ASP A 11 -11.18 13.52 -22.59
C ASP A 11 -11.10 12.88 -23.99
N ARG A 12 -10.02 13.19 -24.71
CA ARG A 12 -9.76 12.72 -26.09
C ARG A 12 -8.29 12.37 -26.29
N ASP A 13 -8.06 11.52 -27.29
CA ASP A 13 -6.70 11.31 -27.78
C ASP A 13 -6.21 12.52 -28.58
N VAL A 14 -4.90 12.80 -28.52
CA VAL A 14 -4.30 13.98 -29.18
C VAL A 14 -4.60 14.04 -30.68
N GLU A 15 -4.67 12.88 -31.34
CA GLU A 15 -4.97 12.74 -32.75
C GLU A 15 -6.38 13.22 -33.13
N SER A 16 -7.32 13.27 -32.18
CA SER A 16 -8.70 13.71 -32.37
C SER A 16 -8.95 15.17 -31.97
N LEU A 17 -7.89 15.86 -31.52
CA LEU A 17 -8.02 17.27 -31.15
C LEU A 17 -8.00 18.19 -32.38
N SER A 18 -8.75 19.30 -32.27
CA SER A 18 -8.68 20.39 -33.26
C SER A 18 -7.33 21.13 -33.19
N LEU A 19 -6.98 21.86 -34.26
CA LEU A 19 -5.82 22.75 -34.27
C LEU A 19 -5.85 23.76 -33.12
N SER A 20 -7.01 24.28 -32.79
CA SER A 20 -7.24 25.19 -31.67
C SER A 20 -6.91 24.52 -30.32
N GLN A 21 -7.41 23.33 -30.11
CA GLN A 21 -7.15 22.56 -28.87
C GLN A 21 -5.68 22.18 -28.71
N ILE A 22 -5.02 21.80 -29.81
CA ILE A 22 -3.56 21.50 -29.78
C ILE A 22 -2.76 22.76 -29.41
N ALA A 23 -3.04 23.90 -30.08
CA ALA A 23 -2.37 25.16 -29.79
C ALA A 23 -2.63 25.65 -28.35
N PHE A 24 -3.84 25.40 -27.83
CA PHE A 24 -4.18 25.67 -26.42
C PHE A 24 -3.35 24.86 -25.44
N LEU A 25 -3.16 23.56 -25.68
CA LEU A 25 -2.30 22.72 -24.85
C LEU A 25 -0.82 23.15 -24.93
N CYS A 26 -0.35 23.59 -26.10
CA CYS A 26 1.00 24.10 -26.29
C CYS A 26 1.28 25.44 -25.56
N ALA A 27 0.24 26.13 -25.07
CA ALA A 27 0.42 27.33 -24.25
C ALA A 27 0.94 27.01 -22.84
N ILE A 28 0.55 25.87 -22.26
CA ILE A 28 0.73 25.52 -20.86
C ILE A 28 2.23 25.42 -20.44
N PRO A 29 3.11 24.71 -21.20
CA PRO A 29 4.50 24.48 -20.76
C PRO A 29 5.35 25.74 -20.59
N ASN A 30 4.96 26.85 -21.20
CA ASN A 30 5.72 28.10 -21.10
C ASN A 30 5.67 28.74 -19.71
N ASN A 31 4.52 28.72 -19.06
CA ASN A 31 4.31 29.12 -17.68
C ASN A 31 3.03 28.46 -17.16
N PRO A 32 3.12 27.25 -16.54
CA PRO A 32 1.94 26.47 -16.16
C PRO A 32 0.99 27.17 -15.21
N THR A 33 1.48 28.06 -14.36
CA THR A 33 0.63 28.83 -13.42
C THR A 33 -0.13 29.94 -14.15
N LEU A 34 0.54 30.70 -15.01
CA LEU A 34 -0.06 31.80 -15.74
C LEU A 34 -1.04 31.31 -16.83
N TYR A 35 -0.73 30.18 -17.45
CA TYR A 35 -1.51 29.56 -18.51
C TYR A 35 -2.22 28.29 -18.06
N ASP A 36 -2.68 28.27 -16.78
CA ASP A 36 -3.49 27.18 -16.26
C ASP A 36 -4.84 27.14 -16.98
N PRO A 37 -5.18 26.05 -17.69
CA PRO A 37 -6.43 25.95 -18.46
C PRO A 37 -7.71 26.07 -17.64
N VAL A 38 -7.63 25.82 -16.34
CA VAL A 38 -8.78 25.78 -15.44
C VAL A 38 -8.97 27.11 -14.71
N THR A 39 -7.91 27.62 -14.12
CA THR A 39 -7.97 28.84 -13.29
C THR A 39 -7.68 30.13 -14.07
N ASN A 40 -6.94 30.03 -15.19
CA ASN A 40 -6.50 31.16 -16.01
C ASN A 40 -6.78 30.93 -17.49
N LYS A 41 -7.97 30.44 -17.82
CA LYS A 41 -8.37 30.04 -19.18
C LYS A 41 -8.19 31.17 -20.21
N ASP A 42 -8.52 32.41 -19.88
CA ASP A 42 -8.43 33.55 -20.79
C ASP A 42 -6.97 33.87 -21.18
N ASN A 43 -6.05 33.75 -20.22
CA ASN A 43 -4.61 33.88 -20.50
C ASN A 43 -4.15 32.78 -21.44
N THR A 44 -4.61 31.55 -21.22
CA THR A 44 -4.29 30.38 -22.06
C THR A 44 -4.82 30.55 -23.49
N VAL A 45 -6.05 31.03 -23.64
CA VAL A 45 -6.66 31.35 -24.95
C VAL A 45 -5.85 32.45 -25.64
N SER A 46 -5.52 33.54 -24.95
CA SER A 46 -4.73 34.64 -25.53
C SER A 46 -3.35 34.14 -26.02
N ARG A 47 -2.75 33.22 -25.32
CA ARG A 47 -1.48 32.60 -25.76
C ARG A 47 -1.69 31.64 -26.93
N ARG A 48 -2.78 30.85 -26.94
CA ARG A 48 -3.19 30.01 -28.07
C ARG A 48 -3.27 30.86 -29.36
N ASP A 49 -3.96 32.01 -29.31
CA ASP A 49 -4.11 32.89 -30.46
C ASP A 49 -2.78 33.41 -30.99
N ARG A 50 -1.86 33.70 -30.07
CA ARG A 50 -0.47 34.10 -30.43
C ARG A 50 0.29 32.95 -31.09
N ILE A 51 0.14 31.72 -30.60
CA ILE A 51 0.76 30.54 -31.21
C ILE A 51 0.21 30.33 -32.62
N LEU A 52 -1.11 30.38 -32.78
CA LEU A 52 -1.77 30.25 -34.08
C LEU A 52 -1.34 31.35 -35.06
N LYS A 53 -1.19 32.59 -34.58
CA LYS A 53 -0.69 33.71 -35.41
C LYS A 53 0.73 33.47 -35.89
N ASN A 54 1.63 33.02 -35.02
CA ASN A 54 3.00 32.67 -35.39
C ASN A 54 3.02 31.52 -36.42
N MET A 55 2.18 30.49 -36.25
CA MET A 55 2.07 29.41 -37.25
C MET A 55 1.59 29.91 -38.63
N LEU A 56 0.68 30.88 -38.67
CA LEU A 56 0.26 31.52 -39.90
C LEU A 56 1.41 32.31 -40.54
N ASP A 57 2.09 33.14 -39.74
CA ASP A 57 3.21 33.99 -40.21
C ASP A 57 4.40 33.15 -40.73
N ASP A 58 4.63 31.99 -40.14
CA ASP A 58 5.62 31.03 -40.58
C ASP A 58 5.15 30.10 -41.72
N GLY A 59 3.93 30.33 -42.25
CA GLY A 59 3.36 29.55 -43.35
C GLY A 59 3.05 28.09 -43.02
N LYS A 60 2.90 27.75 -41.74
CA LYS A 60 2.61 26.38 -41.26
C LYS A 60 1.13 26.02 -41.34
N ILE A 61 0.25 27.04 -41.32
CA ILE A 61 -1.17 26.90 -41.47
C ILE A 61 -1.69 27.94 -42.48
N SER A 62 -2.83 27.68 -43.11
CA SER A 62 -3.46 28.64 -44.02
C SER A 62 -4.21 29.75 -43.26
N GLN A 63 -4.54 30.85 -43.97
CA GLN A 63 -5.37 31.92 -43.43
C GLN A 63 -6.75 31.39 -42.98
N MET A 64 -7.30 30.42 -43.72
CA MET A 64 -8.59 29.80 -43.40
C MET A 64 -8.48 28.94 -42.10
N ASP A 65 -7.45 28.13 -41.97
CA ASP A 65 -7.20 27.32 -40.74
C ASP A 65 -7.04 28.20 -39.51
N TYR A 66 -6.27 29.31 -39.65
CA TYR A 66 -6.09 30.30 -38.60
C TYR A 66 -7.45 30.92 -38.17
N ALA A 67 -8.24 31.39 -39.12
CA ALA A 67 -9.53 32.04 -38.83
C ALA A 67 -10.48 31.05 -38.12
N GLN A 68 -10.53 29.82 -38.58
CA GLN A 68 -11.33 28.76 -37.97
C GLN A 68 -10.87 28.42 -36.56
N ALA A 69 -9.54 28.25 -36.35
CA ALA A 69 -8.98 27.88 -35.08
C ALA A 69 -9.14 28.96 -34.00
N VAL A 70 -8.98 30.24 -34.38
CA VAL A 70 -9.19 31.37 -33.44
C VAL A 70 -10.67 31.52 -33.07
N ALA A 71 -11.60 31.29 -34.04
CA ALA A 71 -13.04 31.37 -33.79
C ALA A 71 -13.56 30.24 -32.89
N GLU A 72 -12.84 29.13 -32.80
CA GLU A 72 -13.25 27.97 -31.99
C GLU A 72 -13.23 28.31 -30.50
N GLN A 73 -14.37 28.09 -29.84
CA GLN A 73 -14.46 28.19 -28.39
C GLN A 73 -13.87 26.95 -27.73
N ILE A 74 -12.91 27.16 -26.85
CA ILE A 74 -12.33 26.09 -26.05
C ILE A 74 -13.32 25.71 -24.93
N THR A 75 -13.82 24.50 -25.00
CA THR A 75 -14.61 23.88 -23.94
C THR A 75 -13.79 22.74 -23.34
N LEU A 76 -13.49 22.83 -22.05
CA LEU A 76 -12.83 21.75 -21.32
C LEU A 76 -13.85 20.65 -21.01
N ASN A 77 -13.52 19.44 -21.38
CA ASN A 77 -14.24 18.23 -20.98
C ASN A 77 -13.28 17.40 -20.13
N ARG A 78 -13.18 17.80 -18.87
CA ARG A 78 -12.30 17.07 -17.93
C ARG A 78 -13.04 15.81 -17.50
N PRO A 79 -12.42 14.61 -17.64
CA PRO A 79 -12.96 13.46 -16.97
C PRO A 79 -13.15 13.85 -15.50
N GLN A 80 -14.31 13.50 -14.93
CA GLN A 80 -14.49 13.64 -13.49
C GLN A 80 -13.26 13.02 -12.85
N ALA A 81 -12.53 13.80 -12.04
CA ALA A 81 -11.42 13.26 -11.29
C ALA A 81 -11.99 12.04 -10.57
N LEU A 82 -11.58 10.85 -11.01
CA LEU A 82 -11.81 9.63 -10.27
C LEU A 82 -11.46 9.99 -8.83
N ALA A 83 -12.35 9.67 -7.90
CA ALA A 83 -12.24 10.07 -6.50
C ALA A 83 -10.77 9.89 -6.10
N LYS A 84 -10.08 11.01 -5.89
CA LYS A 84 -8.65 10.99 -5.60
C LYS A 84 -8.49 10.16 -4.35
N ASN A 85 -7.67 9.14 -4.43
CA ASN A 85 -7.23 8.27 -3.35
C ASN A 85 -8.08 7.03 -3.12
N ASP A 86 -8.21 6.29 -4.17
CA ASP A 86 -8.52 4.88 -4.13
C ASP A 86 -7.33 4.14 -3.48
N TYR A 87 -7.59 3.32 -2.47
CA TYR A 87 -6.58 2.46 -1.86
C TYR A 87 -5.98 1.47 -2.86
N VAL A 88 -6.72 1.09 -3.89
CA VAL A 88 -6.26 0.30 -5.03
C VAL A 88 -5.18 1.06 -5.79
N GLU A 89 -5.42 2.34 -6.12
CA GLU A 89 -4.45 3.16 -6.87
C GLU A 89 -3.15 3.31 -6.07
N THR A 90 -3.23 3.70 -4.80
CA THR A 90 -2.03 3.87 -3.96
C THR A 90 -1.23 2.58 -3.82
N TYR A 91 -1.90 1.44 -3.65
CA TYR A 91 -1.24 0.15 -3.56
C TYR A 91 -0.66 -0.30 -4.90
N THR A 92 -1.38 -0.07 -6.01
CA THR A 92 -0.90 -0.35 -7.37
C THR A 92 0.38 0.42 -7.68
N TYR A 93 0.44 1.72 -7.35
CA TYR A 93 1.66 2.50 -7.54
C TYR A 93 2.81 2.01 -6.66
N TYR A 94 2.54 1.61 -5.43
CA TYR A 94 3.53 1.00 -4.56
C TYR A 94 4.10 -0.28 -5.18
N CYS A 95 3.27 -1.23 -5.61
CA CYS A 95 3.70 -2.47 -6.23
C CYS A 95 4.46 -2.23 -7.54
N ALA A 96 3.94 -1.37 -8.42
CA ALA A 96 4.58 -1.06 -9.70
C ALA A 96 5.95 -0.37 -9.52
N THR A 97 6.08 0.51 -8.53
CA THR A 97 7.37 1.14 -8.20
C THR A 97 8.38 0.09 -7.75
N ARG A 98 7.98 -0.82 -6.86
CA ARG A 98 8.84 -1.93 -6.40
C ARG A 98 9.24 -2.86 -7.55
N ALA A 99 8.32 -3.20 -8.44
CA ALA A 99 8.62 -4.01 -9.62
C ALA A 99 9.66 -3.34 -10.53
N LEU A 100 9.62 -2.01 -10.70
CA LEU A 100 10.66 -1.27 -11.43
C LEU A 100 12.00 -1.28 -10.70
N MET A 101 12.03 -1.27 -9.37
CA MET A 101 13.25 -1.40 -8.57
C MET A 101 13.87 -2.79 -8.76
N GLU A 102 13.07 -3.86 -8.71
CA GLU A 102 13.52 -5.24 -8.96
C GLU A 102 14.10 -5.39 -10.37
N GLN A 103 13.46 -4.79 -11.38
CA GLN A 103 13.99 -4.77 -12.75
C GLN A 103 15.36 -4.08 -12.86
N GLN A 104 15.68 -3.17 -11.92
CA GLN A 104 17.00 -2.53 -11.81
C GLN A 104 17.98 -3.30 -10.93
N GLY A 105 17.59 -4.50 -10.47
CA GLY A 105 18.43 -5.39 -9.68
C GLY A 105 18.39 -5.13 -8.17
N PHE A 106 17.43 -4.32 -7.68
CA PHE A 106 17.26 -4.14 -6.24
C PHE A 106 16.63 -5.38 -5.62
N VAL A 107 17.21 -5.85 -4.52
CA VAL A 107 16.75 -7.01 -3.76
C VAL A 107 16.16 -6.55 -2.44
N PHE A 108 14.88 -6.86 -2.22
CA PHE A 108 14.20 -6.56 -0.95
C PHE A 108 14.54 -7.63 0.09
N HIS A 109 15.06 -7.20 1.24
CA HIS A 109 15.34 -8.06 2.39
C HIS A 109 15.30 -7.26 3.69
N GLU A 110 15.16 -7.96 4.82
CA GLU A 110 15.10 -7.36 6.17
C GLU A 110 16.15 -8.00 7.11
N ASP A 111 17.16 -8.67 6.56
CA ASP A 111 18.24 -9.29 7.32
C ASP A 111 19.51 -8.45 7.22
N PHE A 112 19.75 -7.62 8.23
CA PHE A 112 20.91 -6.74 8.35
C PHE A 112 21.77 -7.19 9.52
N LYS A 113 23.09 -7.14 9.35
CA LYS A 113 24.06 -7.52 10.37
C LYS A 113 24.49 -6.36 11.25
N THR A 114 24.42 -5.14 10.71
CA THR A 114 24.78 -3.91 11.43
C THR A 114 23.82 -2.78 11.09
N ASP A 115 23.76 -1.76 11.94
CA ASP A 115 22.97 -0.56 11.73
C ASP A 115 23.45 0.23 10.48
N GLU A 116 24.78 0.19 10.19
CA GLU A 116 25.35 0.83 9.01
C GLU A 116 24.89 0.14 7.72
N GLU A 117 24.79 -1.21 7.71
CA GLU A 117 24.27 -1.97 6.58
C GLU A 117 22.80 -1.64 6.34
N GLN A 118 21.99 -1.58 7.39
CA GLN A 118 20.59 -1.18 7.32
C GLN A 118 20.45 0.25 6.77
N GLN A 119 21.20 1.22 7.29
CA GLN A 119 21.14 2.60 6.84
C GLN A 119 21.53 2.74 5.36
N ALA A 120 22.57 2.06 4.92
CA ALA A 120 23.00 2.07 3.51
C ALA A 120 21.93 1.47 2.59
N TYR A 121 21.23 0.42 3.04
CA TYR A 121 20.10 -0.17 2.34
C TYR A 121 18.93 0.81 2.25
N GLU A 122 18.55 1.45 3.35
CA GLU A 122 17.44 2.43 3.41
C GLU A 122 17.71 3.65 2.52
N ASP A 123 18.95 4.16 2.50
CA ASP A 123 19.36 5.27 1.62
C ASP A 123 19.24 4.86 0.15
N THR A 124 19.72 3.67 -0.21
CA THR A 124 19.62 3.12 -1.57
C THR A 124 18.15 2.89 -1.97
N TYR A 125 17.37 2.30 -1.08
CA TYR A 125 15.93 2.10 -1.27
C TYR A 125 15.23 3.43 -1.56
N SER A 126 15.42 4.44 -0.72
CA SER A 126 14.75 5.74 -0.83
C SER A 126 15.09 6.45 -2.14
N ALA A 127 16.36 6.45 -2.53
CA ALA A 127 16.82 7.06 -3.77
C ALA A 127 16.22 6.36 -4.99
N LEU A 128 16.30 5.01 -5.03
CA LEU A 128 15.82 4.22 -6.16
C LEU A 128 14.29 4.22 -6.24
N TYR A 129 13.59 4.17 -5.10
CA TYR A 129 12.15 4.28 -5.03
C TYR A 129 11.65 5.59 -5.66
N SER A 130 12.26 6.71 -5.29
CA SER A 130 11.93 8.04 -5.82
C SER A 130 12.18 8.13 -7.34
N GLU A 131 13.27 7.55 -7.83
CA GLU A 131 13.58 7.49 -9.25
C GLU A 131 12.55 6.64 -10.02
N CYS A 132 12.25 5.44 -9.52
CA CYS A 132 11.29 4.53 -10.14
C CYS A 132 9.87 5.10 -10.13
N GLN A 133 9.46 5.75 -9.03
CA GLN A 133 8.18 6.45 -8.95
C GLN A 133 8.07 7.56 -10.00
N LYS A 134 9.14 8.36 -10.18
CA LYS A 134 9.18 9.38 -11.23
C LYS A 134 9.08 8.76 -12.63
N LYS A 135 9.80 7.67 -12.88
CA LYS A 135 9.70 6.91 -14.15
C LYS A 135 8.28 6.42 -14.38
N LEU A 136 7.63 5.88 -13.35
CA LEU A 136 6.25 5.40 -13.43
C LEU A 136 5.29 6.48 -13.89
N TYR A 137 5.36 7.69 -13.31
CA TYR A 137 4.49 8.82 -13.68
C TYR A 137 4.77 9.41 -15.06
N THR A 138 6.00 9.29 -15.57
CA THR A 138 6.41 9.95 -16.82
C THR A 138 6.60 8.98 -17.99
N GLY A 139 6.68 7.68 -17.72
CA GLY A 139 7.07 6.66 -18.70
C GLY A 139 5.93 6.11 -19.56
N GLY A 140 4.67 6.49 -19.29
CA GLY A 140 3.53 6.02 -20.09
C GLY A 140 3.21 4.53 -19.89
N TYR A 141 3.54 3.96 -18.74
CA TYR A 141 3.29 2.57 -18.40
C TYR A 141 1.79 2.24 -18.39
N ARG A 142 1.48 1.02 -18.78
CA ARG A 142 0.18 0.38 -18.53
C ARG A 142 0.38 -0.65 -17.44
N ILE A 143 -0.37 -0.54 -16.35
CA ILE A 143 -0.26 -1.42 -15.20
C ILE A 143 -1.50 -2.33 -15.20
N TYR A 144 -1.28 -3.63 -15.18
CA TYR A 144 -2.31 -4.65 -15.04
C TYR A 144 -2.16 -5.25 -13.66
N THR A 145 -3.22 -5.23 -12.87
CA THR A 145 -3.20 -5.66 -11.48
C THR A 145 -3.99 -6.95 -11.26
N SER A 146 -3.73 -7.62 -10.15
CA SER A 146 -4.48 -8.78 -9.68
C SER A 146 -5.73 -8.41 -8.87
N ILE A 147 -5.97 -7.12 -8.65
CA ILE A 147 -7.12 -6.65 -7.86
C ILE A 147 -8.44 -7.07 -8.54
N ASP A 148 -9.30 -7.71 -7.76
CA ASP A 148 -10.67 -8.02 -8.14
C ASP A 148 -11.60 -6.92 -7.60
N LEU A 149 -12.19 -6.14 -8.51
CA LEU A 149 -13.01 -4.99 -8.12
C LEU A 149 -14.26 -5.40 -7.33
N SER A 150 -14.82 -6.58 -7.58
CA SER A 150 -15.97 -7.06 -6.81
C SER A 150 -15.58 -7.43 -5.37
N MET A 151 -14.43 -8.08 -5.19
CA MET A 151 -13.87 -8.35 -3.87
C MET A 151 -13.47 -7.05 -3.15
N GLN A 152 -12.90 -6.09 -3.89
CA GLN A 152 -12.54 -4.77 -3.37
C GLN A 152 -13.74 -4.04 -2.81
N ASP A 153 -14.82 -3.95 -3.59
CA ASP A 153 -16.06 -3.28 -3.18
C ASP A 153 -16.69 -3.99 -1.97
N GLY A 154 -16.75 -5.31 -1.99
CA GLY A 154 -17.28 -6.10 -0.87
C GLY A 154 -16.46 -5.91 0.42
N LEU A 155 -15.14 -5.91 0.32
CA LEU A 155 -14.25 -5.69 1.47
C LEU A 155 -14.38 -4.26 2.03
N GLN A 156 -14.43 -3.25 1.15
CA GLN A 156 -14.63 -1.85 1.55
C GLN A 156 -15.98 -1.67 2.25
N GLN A 157 -17.04 -2.25 1.68
CA GLN A 157 -18.38 -2.19 2.27
C GLN A 157 -18.40 -2.84 3.65
N SER A 158 -17.76 -4.01 3.82
CA SER A 158 -17.69 -4.70 5.11
C SER A 158 -17.00 -3.85 6.19
N VAL A 159 -15.91 -3.13 5.83
CA VAL A 159 -15.23 -2.19 6.74
C VAL A 159 -16.16 -1.04 7.12
N ASN A 160 -16.85 -0.46 6.15
CA ASN A 160 -17.75 0.66 6.36
C ASN A 160 -18.93 0.28 7.27
N ASP A 161 -19.57 -0.86 7.00
CA ASP A 161 -20.74 -1.35 7.75
C ASP A 161 -20.37 -1.68 9.19
N THR A 162 -19.22 -2.36 9.40
CA THR A 162 -18.72 -2.70 10.73
C THR A 162 -18.48 -1.46 11.58
N LEU A 163 -18.00 -0.38 10.98
CA LEU A 163 -17.68 0.87 11.68
C LEU A 163 -18.78 1.92 11.60
N SER A 164 -19.93 1.62 11.02
CA SER A 164 -21.02 2.58 10.78
C SER A 164 -21.54 3.27 12.06
N GLY A 165 -21.49 2.58 13.19
CA GLY A 165 -21.90 3.12 14.49
C GLY A 165 -20.92 4.15 15.09
N TYR A 166 -19.71 4.28 14.54
CA TYR A 166 -18.68 5.22 15.00
C TYR A 166 -18.61 6.43 14.05
N THR A 167 -19.23 7.54 14.44
CA THR A 167 -19.44 8.70 13.57
C THR A 167 -18.50 9.87 13.87
N GLY A 168 -17.61 9.75 14.88
CA GLY A 168 -16.64 10.79 15.23
C GLY A 168 -15.69 11.09 14.06
N VAL A 169 -15.52 12.39 13.78
CA VAL A 169 -14.59 12.90 12.75
C VAL A 169 -13.68 13.95 13.39
N ASN A 170 -12.46 14.07 12.88
CA ASN A 170 -11.53 15.13 13.25
C ASN A 170 -11.89 16.47 12.56
N ASP A 171 -11.10 17.52 12.82
CA ASP A 171 -11.32 18.87 12.26
C ASP A 171 -11.28 18.92 10.72
N GLU A 172 -10.66 17.92 10.06
CA GLU A 172 -10.57 17.78 8.61
C GLU A 172 -11.74 16.98 8.02
N GLY A 173 -12.66 16.47 8.84
CA GLY A 173 -13.77 15.62 8.43
C GLY A 173 -13.41 14.15 8.23
N VAL A 174 -12.21 13.72 8.65
CA VAL A 174 -11.75 12.34 8.56
C VAL A 174 -12.25 11.55 9.77
N TYR A 175 -12.81 10.38 9.55
CA TYR A 175 -13.23 9.49 10.65
C TYR A 175 -12.07 9.19 11.59
N GLU A 176 -12.27 9.42 12.89
CA GLU A 176 -11.27 9.14 13.93
C GLU A 176 -10.99 7.63 14.06
N LEU A 177 -12.06 6.81 14.03
CA LEU A 177 -11.92 5.37 14.05
C LEU A 177 -11.77 4.82 12.62
N GLN A 178 -10.64 4.17 12.37
CA GLN A 178 -10.27 3.60 11.10
C GLN A 178 -10.00 2.11 11.24
N ALA A 179 -10.14 1.36 10.14
CA ALA A 179 -9.69 -0.01 10.03
C ALA A 179 -9.05 -0.24 8.66
N SER A 180 -8.24 -1.29 8.54
CA SER A 180 -7.69 -1.75 7.28
C SER A 180 -7.89 -3.24 7.13
N ALA A 181 -8.00 -3.70 5.90
CA ALA A 181 -8.16 -5.11 5.56
C ALA A 181 -7.44 -5.44 4.25
N VAL A 182 -6.98 -6.68 4.13
CA VAL A 182 -6.31 -7.20 2.94
C VAL A 182 -6.86 -8.59 2.63
N CYS A 183 -7.09 -8.87 1.34
CA CYS A 183 -7.38 -10.20 0.84
C CYS A 183 -6.26 -10.63 -0.08
N ILE A 184 -5.59 -11.75 0.25
CA ILE A 184 -4.47 -12.33 -0.50
C ILE A 184 -4.89 -13.70 -1.03
N ASP A 185 -4.49 -13.98 -2.25
CA ASP A 185 -4.52 -15.32 -2.85
C ASP A 185 -3.32 -16.10 -2.30
N ASN A 186 -3.58 -17.16 -1.54
CA ASN A 186 -2.55 -17.90 -0.82
C ASN A 186 -1.56 -18.61 -1.75
N ASP A 187 -2.02 -19.09 -2.92
CA ASP A 187 -1.19 -19.86 -3.86
C ASP A 187 -0.08 -19.02 -4.49
N ASN A 188 -0.31 -17.73 -4.70
CA ASN A 188 0.59 -16.88 -5.49
C ASN A 188 1.00 -15.57 -4.80
N GLY A 189 0.39 -15.23 -3.66
CA GLY A 189 0.67 -13.98 -2.93
C GLY A 189 0.02 -12.74 -3.56
N TYR A 190 -0.84 -12.90 -4.55
CA TYR A 190 -1.51 -11.78 -5.20
C TYR A 190 -2.58 -11.17 -4.32
N VAL A 191 -2.49 -9.86 -4.10
CA VAL A 191 -3.51 -9.10 -3.38
C VAL A 191 -4.72 -8.94 -4.30
N ARG A 192 -5.87 -9.46 -3.87
CA ARG A 192 -7.15 -9.39 -4.57
C ARG A 192 -7.98 -8.19 -4.17
N ALA A 193 -7.83 -7.74 -2.91
CA ALA A 193 -8.47 -6.54 -2.39
C ALA A 193 -7.62 -5.92 -1.28
N VAL A 194 -7.63 -4.58 -1.19
CA VAL A 194 -6.88 -3.82 -0.19
C VAL A 194 -7.67 -2.59 0.26
N VAL A 195 -7.98 -2.53 1.55
CA VAL A 195 -8.70 -1.42 2.17
C VAL A 195 -7.80 -0.76 3.20
N GLY A 196 -7.43 0.47 2.97
CA GLY A 196 -6.55 1.25 3.85
C GLY A 196 -7.27 2.10 4.89
N GLY A 197 -8.60 2.14 4.85
CA GLY A 197 -9.41 2.92 5.77
C GLY A 197 -10.89 2.92 5.38
N ARG A 198 -11.71 3.64 6.15
CA ARG A 198 -13.12 3.84 5.82
C ARG A 198 -13.26 4.71 4.56
N SER A 199 -14.31 4.47 3.77
CA SER A 199 -14.66 5.35 2.66
C SER A 199 -15.10 6.71 3.19
N GLN A 200 -14.51 7.76 2.63
CA GLN A 200 -14.88 9.14 2.91
C GLN A 200 -14.45 10.05 1.78
N GLU A 201 -15.19 11.12 1.58
CA GLU A 201 -14.83 12.15 0.64
C GLU A 201 -13.75 13.05 1.27
N PHE A 202 -12.49 12.79 0.96
CA PHE A 202 -11.36 13.58 1.41
C PHE A 202 -10.46 13.97 0.23
N PRO A 203 -10.18 15.26 0.00
CA PRO A 203 -9.36 15.72 -1.10
C PRO A 203 -7.87 15.56 -0.76
N GLY A 204 -7.23 14.50 -1.11
CA GLY A 204 -5.80 14.30 -0.92
C GLY A 204 -5.40 12.82 -0.91
N TYR A 205 -4.10 12.50 -0.87
CA TYR A 205 -3.64 11.14 -0.68
C TYR A 205 -3.93 10.70 0.75
N THR A 206 -4.76 9.67 0.92
CA THR A 206 -5.06 9.07 2.22
C THR A 206 -4.04 7.99 2.56
N LEU A 207 -3.69 7.90 3.85
CA LEU A 207 -2.84 6.85 4.36
C LEU A 207 -3.48 5.48 4.11
N ASN A 208 -2.82 4.63 3.32
CA ASN A 208 -3.23 3.25 3.15
C ASN A 208 -2.73 2.41 4.33
N ARG A 209 -3.56 2.28 5.36
CA ARG A 209 -3.19 1.62 6.61
C ARG A 209 -2.93 0.13 6.45
N ALA A 210 -3.32 -0.47 5.34
CA ALA A 210 -3.08 -1.88 5.09
C ALA A 210 -1.57 -2.22 5.03
N TYR A 211 -0.74 -1.30 4.52
CA TYR A 211 0.71 -1.51 4.42
C TYR A 211 1.57 -0.35 4.96
N GLN A 212 0.98 0.82 5.24
CA GLN A 212 1.71 1.99 5.74
C GLN A 212 1.52 2.23 7.25
N SER A 213 0.58 1.54 7.89
CA SER A 213 0.34 1.65 9.33
C SER A 213 0.73 0.35 10.02
N PHE A 214 1.52 0.51 11.08
CA PHE A 214 2.04 -0.60 11.88
C PHE A 214 1.45 -0.53 13.27
N ARG A 215 0.99 -1.67 13.79
CA ARG A 215 0.37 -1.79 15.10
C ARG A 215 0.83 -3.09 15.76
N GLN A 216 0.78 -3.12 17.07
CA GLN A 216 1.03 -4.35 17.82
C GLN A 216 -0.01 -5.40 17.42
N PRO A 217 0.41 -6.58 16.93
CA PRO A 217 -0.52 -7.61 16.47
C PRO A 217 -1.21 -8.35 17.61
N GLY A 218 -0.73 -8.20 18.84
CA GLY A 218 -1.20 -8.99 19.96
C GLY A 218 -1.06 -10.49 19.69
N SER A 219 -1.98 -11.28 20.23
CA SER A 219 -1.96 -12.75 20.11
C SER A 219 -2.08 -13.28 18.68
N ALA A 220 -2.47 -12.46 17.71
CA ALA A 220 -2.55 -12.88 16.31
C ALA A 220 -1.17 -13.26 15.73
N ILE A 221 -0.06 -12.80 16.34
CA ILE A 221 1.29 -13.15 15.91
C ILE A 221 1.74 -14.56 16.34
N LYS A 222 1.12 -15.16 17.38
CA LYS A 222 1.54 -16.44 17.97
C LYS A 222 1.73 -17.57 16.94
N PRO A 223 0.82 -17.76 15.96
CA PRO A 223 1.01 -18.76 14.92
C PRO A 223 2.33 -18.58 14.15
N LEU A 224 2.72 -17.34 13.86
CA LEU A 224 3.86 -17.02 13.00
C LEU A 224 5.20 -17.08 13.76
N THR A 225 5.23 -16.62 15.02
CA THR A 225 6.49 -16.50 15.78
C THR A 225 6.73 -17.64 16.77
N VAL A 226 5.69 -18.33 17.19
CA VAL A 226 5.77 -19.35 18.25
C VAL A 226 5.41 -20.72 17.71
N TYR A 227 4.16 -20.93 17.29
CA TYR A 227 3.66 -22.28 17.05
C TYR A 227 4.24 -22.91 15.79
N THR A 228 4.25 -22.22 14.65
CA THR A 228 4.85 -22.76 13.42
C THR A 228 6.33 -23.07 13.59
N PRO A 229 7.16 -22.16 14.14
CA PRO A 229 8.56 -22.50 14.45
C PRO A 229 8.74 -23.66 15.42
N SER A 230 7.86 -23.80 16.42
CA SER A 230 7.92 -24.90 17.38
C SER A 230 7.59 -26.25 16.74
N PHE A 231 6.65 -26.28 15.79
CA PHE A 231 6.31 -27.50 15.04
C PHE A 231 7.46 -28.00 14.16
N GLU A 232 8.29 -27.10 13.64
CA GLU A 232 9.48 -27.49 12.90
C GLU A 232 10.61 -28.05 13.78
N GLN A 233 10.50 -27.91 15.10
CA GLN A 233 11.51 -28.45 16.01
C GLN A 233 11.11 -29.79 16.60
N ASN A 234 10.22 -29.83 17.56
CA ASN A 234 9.86 -31.07 18.23
C ASN A 234 8.42 -31.14 18.72
N TYR A 235 7.62 -30.13 18.46
CA TYR A 235 6.23 -30.10 18.87
C TYR A 235 5.30 -30.54 17.73
N THR A 236 4.17 -31.12 18.13
CA THR A 236 3.03 -31.41 17.24
C THR A 236 1.78 -30.77 17.84
N PRO A 237 0.71 -30.62 17.07
CA PRO A 237 -0.56 -30.14 17.61
C PRO A 237 -1.08 -30.96 18.80
N ASP A 238 -0.71 -32.24 18.89
CA ASP A 238 -1.15 -33.16 19.95
C ASP A 238 -0.14 -33.30 21.10
N SER A 239 1.00 -32.60 21.03
CA SER A 239 1.95 -32.55 22.15
C SER A 239 1.29 -31.97 23.40
N ILE A 240 1.53 -32.62 24.56
CA ILE A 240 1.03 -32.14 25.85
C ILE A 240 1.94 -31.05 26.40
N VAL A 241 1.34 -29.96 26.85
CA VAL A 241 2.00 -28.81 27.48
C VAL A 241 1.21 -28.39 28.73
N THR A 242 1.93 -27.84 29.72
CA THR A 242 1.30 -27.48 31.01
C THR A 242 1.04 -25.99 31.09
N ASP A 243 -0.23 -25.62 31.17
CA ASP A 243 -0.72 -24.27 31.42
C ASP A 243 -0.82 -24.03 32.93
N GLU A 244 0.11 -23.27 33.47
CA GLU A 244 0.25 -22.95 34.89
C GLU A 244 0.80 -21.52 35.07
N PRO A 245 0.66 -20.93 36.26
CA PRO A 245 1.28 -19.63 36.56
C PRO A 245 2.79 -19.65 36.30
N ILE A 246 3.28 -18.57 35.72
CA ILE A 246 4.72 -18.34 35.53
C ILE A 246 5.13 -17.21 36.48
N GLU A 247 6.14 -17.47 37.31
CA GLU A 247 6.72 -16.46 38.19
C GLU A 247 7.32 -15.33 37.33
N ASP A 248 6.93 -14.09 37.61
CA ASP A 248 7.29 -12.89 36.81
C ASP A 248 6.92 -12.95 35.30
N GLY A 249 6.06 -13.90 34.95
CA GLY A 249 5.59 -14.11 33.58
C GLY A 249 4.16 -13.59 33.31
N PRO A 250 3.67 -13.76 32.07
CA PRO A 250 2.34 -13.33 31.72
C PRO A 250 1.25 -14.19 32.36
N ARG A 251 0.06 -13.58 32.54
CA ARG A 251 -1.16 -14.29 32.89
C ARG A 251 -1.99 -14.57 31.63
N ASN A 252 -2.79 -15.62 31.68
CA ASN A 252 -3.82 -15.81 30.67
C ASN A 252 -4.87 -14.69 30.74
N ALA A 253 -5.47 -14.34 29.59
CA ALA A 253 -6.40 -13.20 29.49
C ALA A 253 -7.60 -13.33 30.44
N ASN A 254 -8.09 -14.55 30.69
CA ASN A 254 -9.19 -14.86 31.60
C ASN A 254 -8.76 -15.06 33.05
N GLY A 255 -7.44 -15.01 33.34
CA GLY A 255 -6.88 -15.22 34.67
C GLY A 255 -6.95 -16.66 35.18
N THR A 256 -7.33 -17.64 34.34
CA THR A 256 -7.41 -19.06 34.70
C THR A 256 -6.34 -19.89 34.01
N TYR A 257 -6.06 -21.07 34.55
CA TYR A 257 -5.08 -22.03 34.04
C TYR A 257 -5.73 -23.39 33.83
N LEU A 258 -5.36 -24.09 32.76
CA LEU A 258 -6.02 -25.30 32.30
C LEU A 258 -5.26 -26.60 32.69
N GLY A 259 -4.04 -26.48 33.24
CA GLY A 259 -3.20 -27.63 33.53
C GLY A 259 -2.65 -28.27 32.24
N GLU A 260 -2.60 -29.59 32.20
CA GLU A 260 -2.15 -30.33 31.02
C GLU A 260 -3.15 -30.23 29.87
N ILE A 261 -2.73 -29.65 28.75
CA ILE A 261 -3.53 -29.49 27.53
C ILE A 261 -2.65 -29.80 26.31
N THR A 262 -3.29 -30.02 25.17
CA THR A 262 -2.57 -30.13 23.89
C THR A 262 -2.16 -28.75 23.38
N VAL A 263 -1.11 -28.68 22.55
CA VAL A 263 -0.72 -27.46 21.84
C VAL A 263 -1.89 -26.93 20.98
N ARG A 264 -2.67 -27.84 20.36
CA ARG A 264 -3.92 -27.49 19.64
C ARG A 264 -4.87 -26.67 20.52
N THR A 265 -5.15 -27.13 21.72
CA THR A 265 -6.01 -26.40 22.67
C THR A 265 -5.37 -25.07 23.09
N ALA A 266 -4.04 -25.01 23.23
CA ALA A 266 -3.33 -23.78 23.56
C ALA A 266 -3.46 -22.74 22.43
N VAL A 267 -3.42 -23.16 21.16
CA VAL A 267 -3.66 -22.31 20.00
C VAL A 267 -5.11 -21.82 19.95
N GLU A 268 -6.08 -22.74 20.05
CA GLU A 268 -7.52 -22.44 20.02
C GLU A 268 -7.95 -21.43 21.09
N LYS A 269 -7.39 -21.56 22.29
CA LYS A 269 -7.70 -20.70 23.44
C LYS A 269 -6.74 -19.52 23.59
N SER A 270 -5.78 -19.43 22.68
CA SER A 270 -4.77 -18.36 22.71
C SER A 270 -4.05 -18.22 24.06
N VAL A 271 -3.66 -19.36 24.67
CA VAL A 271 -3.05 -19.43 25.99
C VAL A 271 -1.71 -18.68 26.00
N ASN A 272 -1.57 -17.69 26.90
CA ASN A 272 -0.38 -16.84 26.95
C ASN A 272 0.82 -17.55 27.55
N THR A 273 0.61 -18.30 28.64
CA THR A 273 1.69 -19.03 29.36
C THR A 273 2.36 -20.04 28.44
N ILE A 274 1.56 -20.75 27.63
CA ILE A 274 2.10 -21.74 26.68
C ILE A 274 2.90 -21.06 25.57
N ALA A 275 2.35 -20.00 24.97
CA ALA A 275 3.08 -19.25 23.94
C ALA A 275 4.41 -18.71 24.48
N TRP A 276 4.41 -18.19 25.70
CA TRP A 276 5.62 -17.69 26.35
C TRP A 276 6.66 -18.80 26.58
N LYS A 277 6.26 -19.95 27.17
CA LYS A 277 7.15 -21.10 27.44
C LYS A 277 7.74 -21.67 26.15
N LEU A 278 6.92 -21.85 25.12
CA LEU A 278 7.40 -22.36 23.83
C LEU A 278 8.36 -21.38 23.16
N TYR A 279 8.09 -20.09 23.26
CA TYR A 279 8.96 -19.06 22.68
C TYR A 279 10.28 -18.91 23.43
N ASP A 280 10.27 -19.09 24.75
CA ASP A 280 11.48 -19.12 25.56
C ASP A 280 12.40 -20.29 25.16
N GLN A 281 11.82 -21.48 24.97
CA GLN A 281 12.54 -22.65 24.47
C GLN A 281 13.06 -22.48 23.04
N LEU A 282 12.25 -21.85 22.18
CA LEU A 282 12.60 -21.58 20.80
C LEU A 282 13.70 -20.53 20.67
N THR A 283 13.78 -19.59 21.56
CA THR A 283 14.48 -18.30 21.60
C THR A 283 13.85 -17.22 20.74
N PRO A 284 13.88 -15.95 21.18
CA PRO A 284 13.42 -14.82 20.37
C PRO A 284 14.09 -14.71 19.00
N ASP A 285 15.40 -14.98 18.93
CA ASP A 285 16.14 -14.95 17.66
C ASP A 285 15.56 -15.92 16.63
N LYS A 286 15.27 -17.14 17.04
CA LYS A 286 14.70 -18.14 16.14
C LYS A 286 13.27 -17.77 15.72
N GLY A 287 12.42 -17.36 16.67
CA GLY A 287 11.05 -16.95 16.35
C GLY A 287 10.99 -15.76 15.38
N LEU A 288 11.82 -14.73 15.63
CA LEU A 288 11.90 -13.55 14.77
C LEU A 288 12.53 -13.82 13.41
N SER A 289 13.40 -14.83 13.28
CA SER A 289 13.98 -15.21 11.99
C SER A 289 12.93 -15.62 10.96
N TYR A 290 11.80 -16.19 11.39
CA TYR A 290 10.68 -16.52 10.50
C TYR A 290 10.00 -15.27 9.96
N LEU A 291 9.77 -14.26 10.80
CA LEU A 291 9.20 -12.98 10.35
C LEU A 291 10.14 -12.26 9.38
N LYS A 292 11.44 -12.23 9.67
CA LYS A 292 12.45 -11.66 8.75
C LYS A 292 12.47 -12.38 7.40
N ALA A 293 12.39 -13.71 7.40
CA ALA A 293 12.30 -14.50 6.17
C ALA A 293 11.04 -14.21 5.36
N MET A 294 9.97 -13.71 6.00
CA MET A 294 8.73 -13.25 5.38
C MET A 294 8.69 -11.73 5.17
N ASN A 295 9.85 -11.05 5.20
CA ASN A 295 10.01 -9.62 4.95
C ASN A 295 9.13 -8.71 5.85
N PHE A 296 8.98 -9.06 7.14
CA PHE A 296 8.38 -8.15 8.12
C PHE A 296 9.36 -7.00 8.38
N SER A 297 8.97 -5.81 7.99
CA SER A 297 9.89 -4.69 7.72
C SER A 297 10.30 -3.86 8.94
N ARG A 298 9.69 -4.05 10.11
CA ARG A 298 9.92 -3.17 11.28
C ARG A 298 10.30 -3.90 12.55
N ILE A 299 10.98 -5.03 12.44
CA ILE A 299 11.51 -5.75 13.59
C ILE A 299 12.69 -4.95 14.15
N SER A 300 12.57 -4.57 15.43
CA SER A 300 13.56 -3.79 16.16
C SER A 300 14.47 -4.69 16.99
N PRO A 301 15.73 -4.30 17.27
CA PRO A 301 16.56 -4.98 18.28
C PRO A 301 15.87 -5.13 19.65
N SER A 302 14.99 -4.21 20.02
CA SER A 302 14.19 -4.27 21.24
C SER A 302 13.09 -5.35 21.23
N ASP A 303 12.83 -5.98 20.09
CA ASP A 303 11.82 -7.05 19.96
C ASP A 303 12.40 -8.44 20.27
N TYR A 304 13.72 -8.56 20.45
CA TYR A 304 14.38 -9.81 20.85
C TYR A 304 14.16 -10.11 22.35
N ARG A 305 12.89 -10.27 22.73
CA ARG A 305 12.44 -10.50 24.10
C ARG A 305 11.20 -11.39 24.14
N LEU A 306 10.93 -12.02 25.28
CA LEU A 306 9.82 -12.96 25.43
C LEU A 306 8.43 -12.33 25.23
N ALA A 307 8.26 -11.05 25.54
CA ALA A 307 6.99 -10.34 25.34
C ALA A 307 6.54 -10.31 23.87
N THR A 308 7.46 -10.47 22.94
CA THR A 308 7.19 -10.52 21.48
C THR A 308 6.35 -11.75 21.11
N ALA A 309 6.45 -12.87 21.87
CA ALA A 309 5.57 -14.02 21.72
C ALA A 309 4.07 -13.67 21.82
N LEU A 310 3.74 -12.62 22.55
CA LEU A 310 2.38 -12.16 22.80
C LEU A 310 2.00 -10.92 21.94
N GLY A 311 2.85 -10.55 21.02
CA GLY A 311 2.64 -9.41 20.11
C GLY A 311 3.11 -8.06 20.62
N GLY A 312 3.97 -8.05 21.64
CA GLY A 312 4.54 -6.82 22.21
C GLY A 312 5.69 -6.26 21.36
N PHE A 313 5.44 -5.92 20.10
CA PHE A 313 6.42 -5.33 19.20
C PHE A 313 6.61 -3.84 19.44
N THR A 314 7.83 -3.35 19.23
CA THR A 314 8.20 -1.94 19.38
C THR A 314 7.52 -1.07 18.34
N ASN A 315 7.69 -1.43 17.07
CA ASN A 315 7.12 -0.69 15.92
C ASN A 315 5.80 -1.28 15.43
N GLY A 316 5.49 -2.53 15.80
CA GLY A 316 4.34 -3.25 15.29
C GLY A 316 4.54 -3.86 13.90
N VAL A 317 3.44 -4.38 13.34
CA VAL A 317 3.37 -5.00 12.03
C VAL A 317 2.19 -4.44 11.24
N SER A 318 2.21 -4.56 9.92
CA SER A 318 1.10 -4.14 9.05
C SER A 318 0.09 -5.26 8.81
N ALA A 319 -1.13 -4.91 8.38
CA ALA A 319 -2.15 -5.89 8.00
C ALA A 319 -1.69 -6.74 6.80
N LEU A 320 -0.95 -6.14 5.86
CA LEU A 320 -0.40 -6.83 4.70
C LEU A 320 0.64 -7.89 5.11
N GLU A 321 1.57 -7.55 6.01
CA GLU A 321 2.55 -8.50 6.54
C GLU A 321 1.88 -9.66 7.27
N MET A 322 0.87 -9.37 8.10
CA MET A 322 0.11 -10.43 8.80
C MET A 322 -0.60 -11.34 7.79
N ALA A 323 -1.29 -10.78 6.80
CA ALA A 323 -1.99 -11.58 5.79
C ALA A 323 -1.01 -12.47 5.00
N SER A 324 0.16 -11.93 4.59
CA SER A 324 1.18 -12.72 3.88
C SER A 324 1.82 -13.81 4.73
N GLY A 325 2.02 -13.53 6.02
CA GLY A 325 2.49 -14.55 6.98
C GLY A 325 1.51 -15.71 7.12
N PHE A 326 0.22 -15.44 7.27
CA PHE A 326 -0.81 -16.48 7.33
C PHE A 326 -0.97 -17.21 6.00
N ALA A 327 -0.89 -16.52 4.86
CA ALA A 327 -0.87 -17.14 3.54
C ALA A 327 0.31 -18.12 3.38
N THR A 328 1.46 -17.80 3.99
CA THR A 328 2.63 -18.70 4.01
C THR A 328 2.35 -20.01 4.74
N ILE A 329 1.61 -19.97 5.87
CA ILE A 329 1.23 -21.19 6.60
C ILE A 329 0.32 -22.06 5.72
N GLU A 330 -0.65 -21.47 5.04
CA GLU A 330 -1.60 -22.20 4.21
C GLU A 330 -0.94 -22.74 2.92
N ASN A 331 0.05 -22.02 2.38
CA ASN A 331 0.83 -22.40 1.20
C ASN A 331 2.03 -23.31 1.56
N ASP A 332 1.83 -24.29 2.43
CA ASP A 332 2.84 -25.30 2.83
C ASP A 332 4.19 -24.70 3.29
N GLY A 333 4.19 -23.52 3.87
CA GLY A 333 5.38 -22.81 4.35
C GLY A 333 6.14 -22.02 3.28
N TYR A 334 5.64 -21.94 2.05
CA TYR A 334 6.27 -21.16 0.98
C TYR A 334 5.79 -19.70 1.01
N TYR A 335 6.66 -18.80 1.45
CA TYR A 335 6.40 -17.37 1.41
C TYR A 335 6.33 -16.84 -0.02
N ARG A 336 5.31 -16.03 -0.28
CA ARG A 336 5.15 -15.26 -1.52
C ARG A 336 5.11 -13.78 -1.18
N THR A 337 5.98 -12.98 -1.78
CA THR A 337 5.93 -11.52 -1.59
C THR A 337 4.60 -10.98 -2.07
N PRO A 338 3.82 -10.28 -1.19
CA PRO A 338 2.53 -9.75 -1.59
C PRO A 338 2.68 -8.65 -2.64
N THR A 339 1.94 -8.77 -3.72
CA THR A 339 1.92 -7.80 -4.85
C THR A 339 0.54 -7.76 -5.50
N CYS A 340 0.32 -6.80 -6.41
CA CYS A 340 -0.90 -6.77 -7.21
C CYS A 340 -0.67 -6.59 -8.71
#